data_0a5020edb81c801f156ee9615e90d383
#
_entry.id   0a5020edb81c801f156ee9615e90d383
#
_cell.length_a   1.000
_cell.length_b   1.000
_cell.length_c   1.000
_cell.angle_alpha   90.00
_cell.angle_beta   90.00
_cell.angle_gamma   90.00
#
_symmetry.space_group_name_H-M   'P 1'
#
loop_
_entity.id
_entity.type
_entity.pdbx_description
1 polymer ?
#
loop_
_entity_poly.entity_id
_entity_poly.type
_entity_poly.pdbx_seq_one_letter_code
_entity_poly.pdbx_strand_id
1 'polypeptide(L)'
;MNRNNANTQIYAQKVELLLRLMPIVMEEGVFAVHGGTAINLFLKNLPRYSVDIDLTYTPLADRNQSLEDINLHLKSIKEKAEKAFKGMHIVPKYDICKLLCEYRGKQVKVEVNQTKRGLVGGEALTMPLSDKAQEEFGLYCEADIVPLTQLYGGKIAAALSRQHPRDLFDVKYMDLPMADCREGLIFNLLGSDRPIHESFSPRLIDQRVAMVNQFDGMTDIPFTYE
;
A
#
# COMPACT_ATOMS: atom_id res chain seq x y z
N MET A 1 26.94 -10.89 10.39
CA MET A 1 25.78 -10.01 10.19
C MET A 1 24.54 -10.84 10.37
N ASN A 2 23.65 -10.50 11.29
CA ASN A 2 22.42 -11.26 11.54
C ASN A 2 21.52 -11.15 10.30
N ARG A 3 20.87 -12.20 9.88
CA ARG A 3 20.01 -12.27 8.68
C ARG A 3 18.90 -11.18 8.73
N ASN A 4 18.41 -10.88 9.91
CA ASN A 4 17.42 -9.82 10.16
C ASN A 4 17.95 -8.43 9.79
N ASN A 5 19.21 -8.08 10.09
CA ASN A 5 19.77 -6.79 9.74
C ASN A 5 19.90 -6.57 8.22
N ALA A 6 20.19 -7.62 7.44
CA ALA A 6 20.28 -7.52 5.99
C ALA A 6 18.91 -7.29 5.35
N ASN A 7 17.87 -8.01 5.79
CA ASN A 7 16.51 -7.82 5.29
C ASN A 7 15.97 -6.44 5.65
N THR A 8 16.15 -5.99 6.89
CA THR A 8 15.76 -4.66 7.37
C THR A 8 16.36 -3.56 6.50
N GLN A 9 17.66 -3.66 6.17
CA GLN A 9 18.32 -2.69 5.30
C GLN A 9 17.74 -2.68 3.88
N ILE A 10 17.40 -3.85 3.33
CA ILE A 10 16.76 -3.95 2.01
C ILE A 10 15.40 -3.27 2.02
N TYR A 11 14.58 -3.50 3.07
CA TYR A 11 13.28 -2.86 3.19
C TYR A 11 13.39 -1.34 3.38
N ALA A 12 14.29 -0.87 4.25
CA ALA A 12 14.53 0.55 4.43
C ALA A 12 14.90 1.26 3.12
N GLN A 13 15.79 0.67 2.31
CA GLN A 13 16.17 1.23 1.02
C GLN A 13 15.01 1.27 -0.01
N LYS A 14 14.08 0.30 0.06
CA LYS A 14 12.85 0.34 -0.76
C LYS A 14 11.91 1.43 -0.29
N VAL A 15 11.74 1.59 1.02
CA VAL A 15 10.92 2.68 1.59
C VAL A 15 11.49 4.04 1.22
N GLU A 16 12.80 4.22 1.27
CA GLU A 16 13.43 5.47 0.82
C GLU A 16 13.08 5.79 -0.64
N LEU A 17 13.18 4.81 -1.54
CA LEU A 17 12.81 5.00 -2.94
C LEU A 17 11.31 5.31 -3.10
N LEU A 18 10.46 4.61 -2.35
CA LEU A 18 9.02 4.83 -2.31
C LEU A 18 8.69 6.27 -1.90
N LEU A 19 9.30 6.77 -0.82
CA LEU A 19 9.09 8.13 -0.32
C LEU A 19 9.57 9.19 -1.32
N ARG A 20 10.62 8.94 -2.07
CA ARG A 20 11.08 9.84 -3.15
C ARG A 20 10.12 9.87 -4.35
N LEU A 21 9.40 8.79 -4.62
CA LEU A 21 8.38 8.72 -5.68
C LEU A 21 7.05 9.33 -5.25
N MET A 22 6.73 9.31 -3.95
CA MET A 22 5.41 9.72 -3.44
C MET A 22 4.98 11.13 -3.87
N PRO A 23 5.81 12.18 -3.80
CA PRO A 23 5.41 13.51 -4.28
C PRO A 23 4.99 13.53 -5.74
N ILE A 24 5.73 12.79 -6.60
CA ILE A 24 5.41 12.71 -8.04
C ILE A 24 4.08 12.01 -8.29
N VAL A 25 3.77 10.99 -7.50
CA VAL A 25 2.48 10.28 -7.56
C VAL A 25 1.35 11.17 -7.09
N MET A 26 1.54 11.91 -6.00
CA MET A 26 0.50 12.79 -5.43
C MET A 26 0.24 14.04 -6.29
N GLU A 27 1.22 14.52 -7.07
CA GLU A 27 1.02 15.61 -8.05
C GLU A 27 -0.08 15.32 -9.09
N GLU A 28 -0.42 14.05 -9.32
CA GLU A 28 -1.49 13.69 -10.27
C GLU A 28 -2.89 14.07 -9.77
N GLY A 29 -3.10 14.22 -8.46
CA GLY A 29 -4.33 14.74 -7.86
C GLY A 29 -5.58 13.85 -7.99
N VAL A 30 -5.44 12.63 -8.53
CA VAL A 30 -6.54 11.69 -8.76
C VAL A 30 -6.39 10.39 -7.97
N PHE A 31 -5.35 10.29 -7.15
CA PHE A 31 -5.04 9.08 -6.39
C PHE A 31 -5.07 9.33 -4.90
N ALA A 32 -5.52 8.34 -4.16
CA ALA A 32 -5.34 8.24 -2.71
C ALA A 32 -4.59 6.94 -2.37
N VAL A 33 -3.62 7.04 -1.47
CA VAL A 33 -2.83 5.88 -1.00
C VAL A 33 -3.69 5.00 -0.11
N HIS A 34 -3.59 3.69 -0.30
CA HIS A 34 -4.19 2.72 0.59
C HIS A 34 -3.18 1.65 1.03
N GLY A 35 -3.67 0.62 1.70
CA GLY A 35 -2.86 -0.54 2.04
C GLY A 35 -1.83 -0.29 3.15
N GLY A 36 -0.72 -1.03 3.09
CA GLY A 36 0.30 -1.00 4.13
C GLY A 36 1.05 0.33 4.20
N THR A 37 1.25 0.98 3.08
CA THR A 37 1.97 2.26 2.99
C THR A 37 1.19 3.38 3.68
N ALA A 38 -0.11 3.50 3.42
CA ALA A 38 -0.97 4.45 4.11
C ALA A 38 -0.93 4.25 5.64
N ILE A 39 -1.08 3.00 6.09
CA ILE A 39 -1.11 2.68 7.52
C ILE A 39 0.24 2.95 8.18
N ASN A 40 1.33 2.41 7.64
CA ASN A 40 2.58 2.33 8.37
C ASN A 40 3.48 3.55 8.21
N LEU A 41 3.34 4.31 7.11
CA LEU A 41 4.20 5.47 6.86
C LEU A 41 3.51 6.81 7.19
N PHE A 42 2.18 6.88 7.11
CA PHE A 42 1.44 8.13 7.30
C PHE A 42 0.53 8.12 8.53
N LEU A 43 -0.26 7.07 8.71
CA LEU A 43 -1.23 7.02 9.81
C LEU A 43 -0.60 6.60 11.13
N LYS A 44 0.33 5.65 11.10
CA LYS A 44 1.06 5.15 12.27
C LYS A 44 2.54 5.54 12.20
N ASN A 45 3.20 5.56 13.34
CA ASN A 45 4.57 6.00 13.45
C ASN A 45 5.57 4.87 13.11
N LEU A 46 5.54 4.40 11.85
CA LEU A 46 6.43 3.40 11.27
C LEU A 46 6.56 2.11 12.11
N PRO A 47 5.47 1.42 12.45
CA PRO A 47 5.53 0.16 13.18
C PRO A 47 6.16 -0.96 12.38
N ARG A 48 6.06 -0.92 11.04
CA ARG A 48 6.75 -1.79 10.11
C ARG A 48 7.03 -1.10 8.77
N TYR A 49 7.98 -1.62 8.02
CA TYR A 49 8.20 -1.16 6.64
C TYR A 49 7.07 -1.60 5.71
N SER A 50 6.72 -0.73 4.76
CA SER A 50 5.86 -1.02 3.62
C SER A 50 6.54 -0.56 2.34
N VAL A 51 6.59 -1.42 1.33
CA VAL A 51 7.53 -1.30 0.20
C VAL A 51 6.85 -1.12 -1.16
N ASP A 52 5.52 -1.03 -1.18
CA ASP A 52 4.72 -0.85 -2.39
C ASP A 52 3.84 0.41 -2.26
N ILE A 53 3.58 1.12 -3.35
CA ILE A 53 2.61 2.22 -3.41
C ILE A 53 1.32 1.66 -4.00
N ASP A 54 0.36 1.39 -3.13
CA ASP A 54 -0.97 0.94 -3.52
C ASP A 54 -1.91 2.15 -3.60
N LEU A 55 -2.60 2.34 -4.72
CA LEU A 55 -3.41 3.51 -5.03
C LEU A 55 -4.87 3.15 -5.31
N THR A 56 -5.76 4.01 -4.84
CA THR A 56 -7.17 4.07 -5.24
C THR A 56 -7.34 5.26 -6.18
N TYR A 57 -7.95 5.05 -7.34
CA TYR A 57 -8.40 6.12 -8.22
C TYR A 57 -9.68 6.73 -7.63
N THR A 58 -9.64 8.02 -7.30
CA THR A 58 -10.68 8.68 -6.52
C THR A 58 -11.87 9.20 -7.32
N PRO A 59 -11.72 9.64 -8.61
CA PRO A 59 -12.86 10.11 -9.38
C PRO A 59 -13.89 9.00 -9.66
N LEU A 60 -15.15 9.40 -9.80
CA LEU A 60 -16.26 8.52 -10.16
C LEU A 60 -16.54 8.65 -11.65
N ALA A 61 -16.21 7.62 -12.41
CA ALA A 61 -16.46 7.49 -13.83
C ALA A 61 -16.77 6.02 -14.18
N ASP A 62 -17.24 5.77 -15.40
CA ASP A 62 -17.40 4.39 -15.86
C ASP A 62 -16.04 3.66 -15.90
N ARG A 63 -16.10 2.32 -16.00
CA ARG A 63 -14.91 1.48 -15.88
C ARG A 63 -13.87 1.78 -16.97
N ASN A 64 -14.30 1.92 -18.23
CA ASN A 64 -13.38 2.08 -19.35
C ASN A 64 -12.70 3.44 -19.29
N GLN A 65 -13.49 4.51 -19.07
CA GLN A 65 -12.97 5.85 -18.88
C GLN A 65 -11.98 5.93 -17.70
N SER A 66 -12.32 5.31 -16.58
CA SER A 66 -11.40 5.27 -15.42
C SER A 66 -10.08 4.56 -15.72
N LEU A 67 -10.10 3.42 -16.44
CA LEU A 67 -8.88 2.69 -16.78
C LEU A 67 -8.00 3.44 -17.79
N GLU A 68 -8.60 4.13 -18.74
CA GLU A 68 -7.90 5.01 -19.68
C GLU A 68 -7.22 6.18 -18.95
N ASP A 69 -7.95 6.85 -18.06
CA ASP A 69 -7.45 7.97 -17.27
C ASP A 69 -6.33 7.54 -16.30
N ILE A 70 -6.51 6.43 -15.58
CA ILE A 70 -5.46 5.82 -14.75
C ILE A 70 -4.16 5.61 -15.56
N ASN A 71 -4.27 5.08 -16.77
CA ASN A 71 -3.11 4.81 -17.61
C ASN A 71 -2.43 6.09 -18.12
N LEU A 72 -3.18 7.16 -18.37
CA LEU A 72 -2.63 8.49 -18.69
C LEU A 72 -1.82 9.04 -17.52
N HIS A 73 -2.36 8.96 -16.30
CA HIS A 73 -1.66 9.39 -15.09
C HIS A 73 -0.43 8.51 -14.77
N LEU A 74 -0.51 7.20 -14.95
CA LEU A 74 0.65 6.31 -14.79
C LEU A 74 1.76 6.65 -15.80
N LYS A 75 1.41 7.02 -17.02
CA LYS A 75 2.38 7.48 -18.02
C LYS A 75 3.03 8.80 -17.59
N SER A 76 2.25 9.76 -17.08
CA SER A 76 2.75 11.02 -16.52
C SER A 76 3.73 10.78 -15.37
N ILE A 77 3.36 9.93 -14.40
CA ILE A 77 4.23 9.53 -13.27
C ILE A 77 5.57 8.96 -13.80
N LYS A 78 5.51 8.05 -14.78
CA LYS A 78 6.71 7.48 -15.37
C LYS A 78 7.63 8.55 -15.95
N GLU A 79 7.09 9.43 -16.80
CA GLU A 79 7.86 10.49 -17.47
C GLU A 79 8.49 11.47 -16.46
N LYS A 80 7.73 11.90 -15.46
CA LYS A 80 8.20 12.78 -14.38
C LYS A 80 9.29 12.11 -13.55
N ALA A 81 9.09 10.86 -13.14
CA ALA A 81 10.04 10.13 -12.31
C ALA A 81 11.35 9.84 -13.03
N GLU A 82 11.32 9.38 -14.28
CA GLU A 82 12.53 9.16 -15.11
C GLU A 82 13.28 10.47 -15.38
N LYS A 83 12.58 11.59 -15.49
CA LYS A 83 13.19 12.92 -15.63
C LYS A 83 13.82 13.41 -14.32
N ALA A 84 13.15 13.18 -13.18
CA ALA A 84 13.64 13.63 -11.87
C ALA A 84 14.82 12.81 -11.35
N PHE A 85 14.85 11.51 -11.66
CA PHE A 85 15.85 10.58 -11.15
C PHE A 85 16.69 9.99 -12.29
N LYS A 86 17.85 10.61 -12.57
CA LYS A 86 18.75 10.12 -13.61
C LYS A 86 19.18 8.67 -13.35
N GLY A 87 18.86 7.78 -14.30
CA GLY A 87 19.15 6.34 -14.19
C GLY A 87 18.03 5.52 -13.56
N MET A 88 16.88 6.11 -13.27
CA MET A 88 15.67 5.36 -12.96
C MET A 88 15.15 4.68 -14.22
N HIS A 89 14.75 3.42 -14.08
CA HIS A 89 14.10 2.64 -15.12
C HIS A 89 12.71 2.21 -14.67
N ILE A 90 11.68 2.57 -15.45
CA ILE A 90 10.30 2.25 -15.13
C ILE A 90 9.69 1.39 -16.24
N VAL A 91 9.33 0.16 -15.87
CA VAL A 91 8.61 -0.78 -16.73
C VAL A 91 7.11 -0.66 -16.47
N PRO A 92 6.34 -0.09 -17.41
CA PRO A 92 4.90 0.00 -17.26
C PRO A 92 4.22 -1.33 -17.60
N LYS A 93 3.14 -1.63 -16.87
CA LYS A 93 2.19 -2.71 -17.13
C LYS A 93 0.79 -2.12 -17.12
N TYR A 94 0.45 -1.44 -18.21
CA TYR A 94 -0.80 -0.68 -18.32
C TYR A 94 -2.04 -1.57 -18.31
N ASP A 95 -1.94 -2.81 -18.76
CA ASP A 95 -3.00 -3.83 -18.71
C ASP A 95 -3.46 -4.16 -17.29
N ILE A 96 -2.58 -4.00 -16.31
CA ILE A 96 -2.87 -4.21 -14.88
C ILE A 96 -2.64 -2.95 -14.05
N CYS A 97 -2.64 -1.75 -14.66
CA CYS A 97 -2.50 -0.46 -14.00
C CYS A 97 -1.31 -0.40 -13.02
N LYS A 98 -0.12 -0.80 -13.47
CA LYS A 98 1.06 -0.93 -12.61
C LYS A 98 2.33 -0.36 -13.25
N LEU A 99 3.20 0.22 -12.42
CA LEU A 99 4.58 0.57 -12.76
C LEU A 99 5.55 -0.21 -11.88
N LEU A 100 6.60 -0.77 -12.47
CA LEU A 100 7.74 -1.32 -11.76
C LEU A 100 8.88 -0.31 -11.86
N CYS A 101 9.15 0.38 -10.76
CA CYS A 101 10.14 1.45 -10.69
C CYS A 101 11.44 0.90 -10.11
N GLU A 102 12.49 0.88 -10.91
CA GLU A 102 13.83 0.43 -10.50
C GLU A 102 14.80 1.60 -10.47
N TYR A 103 15.50 1.74 -9.36
CA TYR A 103 16.53 2.75 -9.18
C TYR A 103 17.64 2.24 -8.26
N ARG A 104 18.89 2.29 -8.75
CA ARG A 104 20.09 1.85 -8.02
C ARG A 104 19.95 0.44 -7.43
N GLY A 105 19.39 -0.50 -8.21
CA GLY A 105 19.19 -1.88 -7.82
C GLY A 105 18.07 -2.12 -6.81
N LYS A 106 17.23 -1.12 -6.55
CA LYS A 106 16.04 -1.24 -5.72
C LYS A 106 14.79 -1.13 -6.59
N GLN A 107 13.77 -1.93 -6.27
CA GLN A 107 12.52 -1.94 -7.02
C GLN A 107 11.34 -1.64 -6.07
N VAL A 108 10.50 -0.72 -6.51
CA VAL A 108 9.21 -0.38 -5.89
C VAL A 108 8.12 -0.52 -6.93
N LYS A 109 6.94 -0.97 -6.50
CA LYS A 109 5.74 -1.02 -7.34
C LYS A 109 4.83 0.16 -7.02
N VAL A 110 4.30 0.78 -8.07
CA VAL A 110 3.14 1.66 -8.00
C VAL A 110 1.99 0.93 -8.68
N GLU A 111 0.92 0.67 -7.95
CA GLU A 111 -0.20 -0.14 -8.43
C GLU A 111 -1.53 0.54 -8.13
N VAL A 112 -2.36 0.73 -9.15
CA VAL A 112 -3.71 1.30 -9.00
C VAL A 112 -4.73 0.18 -9.03
N ASN A 113 -5.65 0.15 -8.06
CA ASN A 113 -6.71 -0.84 -8.00
C ASN A 113 -7.69 -0.66 -9.15
N GLN A 114 -7.84 -1.65 -10.00
CA GLN A 114 -8.70 -1.60 -11.18
C GLN A 114 -10.19 -1.78 -10.87
N THR A 115 -10.52 -2.39 -9.74
CA THR A 115 -11.89 -2.77 -9.37
C THR A 115 -12.48 -1.79 -8.36
N LYS A 116 -11.73 -1.51 -7.28
CA LYS A 116 -12.17 -0.67 -6.17
C LYS A 116 -11.72 0.76 -6.41
N ARG A 117 -12.59 1.54 -7.04
CA ARG A 117 -12.39 2.95 -7.37
C ARG A 117 -13.37 3.79 -6.56
N GLY A 118 -13.05 5.08 -6.40
CA GLY A 118 -13.82 5.98 -5.55
C GLY A 118 -13.51 5.83 -4.07
N LEU A 119 -14.10 6.71 -3.28
CA LEU A 119 -13.94 6.77 -1.84
C LEU A 119 -15.23 6.34 -1.15
N VAL A 120 -15.11 5.63 -0.02
CA VAL A 120 -16.22 5.15 0.80
C VAL A 120 -15.98 5.53 2.26
N GLY A 121 -17.01 6.11 2.87
CA GLY A 121 -16.95 6.54 4.28
C GLY A 121 -16.37 7.94 4.49
N GLY A 122 -16.25 8.76 3.43
CA GLY A 122 -15.81 10.15 3.51
C GLY A 122 -14.87 10.56 2.38
N GLU A 123 -14.19 11.68 2.57
CA GLU A 123 -13.17 12.22 1.67
C GLU A 123 -11.78 11.63 1.98
N ALA A 124 -10.84 11.80 1.06
CA ALA A 124 -9.45 11.48 1.31
C ALA A 124 -8.88 12.37 2.43
N LEU A 125 -7.96 11.83 3.21
CA LEU A 125 -7.28 12.53 4.29
C LEU A 125 -5.86 12.86 3.86
N THR A 126 -5.54 14.14 3.70
CA THR A 126 -4.15 14.55 3.48
C THR A 126 -3.36 14.41 4.78
N MET A 127 -2.34 13.55 4.76
CA MET A 127 -1.53 13.22 5.93
C MET A 127 -0.04 13.44 5.65
N PRO A 128 0.69 14.06 6.60
CA PRO A 128 2.14 14.12 6.52
C PRO A 128 2.76 12.74 6.79
N LEU A 129 3.96 12.54 6.26
CA LEU A 129 4.80 11.41 6.62
C LEU A 129 5.00 11.38 8.15
N SER A 130 4.92 10.21 8.78
CA SER A 130 5.06 10.07 10.24
C SER A 130 6.43 10.50 10.75
N ASP A 131 6.50 11.01 11.98
CA ASP A 131 7.72 11.57 12.57
C ASP A 131 8.90 10.59 12.53
N LYS A 132 8.69 9.35 12.95
CA LYS A 132 9.73 8.31 12.89
C LYS A 132 10.23 8.05 11.49
N ALA A 133 9.34 8.06 10.48
CA ALA A 133 9.74 7.89 9.10
C ALA A 133 10.51 9.11 8.57
N GLN A 134 10.11 10.33 8.97
CA GLN A 134 10.88 11.54 8.64
C GLN A 134 12.29 11.49 9.23
N GLU A 135 12.41 11.12 10.50
CA GLU A 135 13.70 10.99 11.18
C GLU A 135 14.60 9.93 10.55
N GLU A 136 14.04 8.74 10.26
CA GLU A 136 14.80 7.61 9.74
C GLU A 136 15.30 7.84 8.31
N PHE A 137 14.47 8.46 7.45
CA PHE A 137 14.81 8.63 6.03
C PHE A 137 15.31 10.03 5.67
N GLY A 138 15.23 11.01 6.58
CA GLY A 138 15.56 12.39 6.27
C GLY A 138 14.73 13.01 5.15
N LEU A 139 13.47 12.55 4.99
CA LEU A 139 12.57 12.94 3.92
C LEU A 139 11.25 13.44 4.49
N TYR A 140 10.60 14.34 3.77
CA TYR A 140 9.24 14.80 4.06
C TYR A 140 8.40 14.70 2.79
N CYS A 141 7.19 14.20 2.93
CA CYS A 141 6.12 14.26 1.93
C CYS A 141 4.76 14.20 2.61
N GLU A 142 3.75 14.59 1.86
CA GLU A 142 2.34 14.39 2.21
C GLU A 142 1.71 13.43 1.21
N ALA A 143 0.67 12.73 1.64
CA ALA A 143 -0.13 11.89 0.76
C ALA A 143 -1.60 11.95 1.13
N ASP A 144 -2.45 11.95 0.11
CA ASP A 144 -3.87 11.71 0.28
C ASP A 144 -4.09 10.23 0.55
N ILE A 145 -4.78 9.92 1.65
CA ILE A 145 -5.07 8.56 2.12
C ILE A 145 -6.56 8.32 2.02
N VAL A 146 -6.97 7.14 1.58
CA VAL A 146 -8.39 6.75 1.58
C VAL A 146 -8.99 6.84 2.99
N PRO A 147 -10.31 7.08 3.14
CA PRO A 147 -10.97 7.13 4.44
C PRO A 147 -10.63 5.92 5.32
N LEU A 148 -10.51 6.14 6.64
CA LEU A 148 -10.03 5.12 7.57
C LEU A 148 -10.89 3.85 7.55
N THR A 149 -12.20 3.99 7.40
CA THR A 149 -13.10 2.82 7.26
C THR A 149 -12.75 1.99 6.02
N GLN A 150 -12.48 2.65 4.88
CA GLN A 150 -12.07 1.97 3.64
C GLN A 150 -10.69 1.34 3.77
N LEU A 151 -9.74 2.03 4.41
CA LEU A 151 -8.37 1.58 4.62
C LEU A 151 -8.32 0.30 5.46
N TYR A 152 -8.90 0.36 6.67
CA TYR A 152 -8.90 -0.78 7.58
C TYR A 152 -9.87 -1.88 7.16
N GLY A 153 -11.03 -1.52 6.58
CA GLY A 153 -11.92 -2.50 5.95
C GLY A 153 -11.22 -3.31 4.86
N GLY A 154 -10.37 -2.65 4.06
CA GLY A 154 -9.51 -3.31 3.07
C GLY A 154 -8.48 -4.24 3.69
N LYS A 155 -7.89 -3.86 4.81
CA LYS A 155 -6.93 -4.71 5.55
C LYS A 155 -7.60 -5.93 6.17
N ILE A 156 -8.77 -5.78 6.75
CA ILE A 156 -9.55 -6.89 7.30
C ILE A 156 -9.92 -7.86 6.16
N ALA A 157 -10.45 -7.37 5.04
CA ALA A 157 -10.77 -8.20 3.89
C ALA A 157 -9.54 -8.96 3.35
N ALA A 158 -8.38 -8.30 3.28
CA ALA A 158 -7.13 -8.93 2.86
C ALA A 158 -6.65 -9.99 3.86
N ALA A 159 -6.72 -9.71 5.16
CA ALA A 159 -6.37 -10.66 6.21
C ALA A 159 -7.26 -11.92 6.17
N LEU A 160 -8.56 -11.77 5.97
CA LEU A 160 -9.50 -12.88 5.84
C LEU A 160 -9.25 -13.70 4.56
N SER A 161 -8.90 -13.02 3.46
CA SER A 161 -8.75 -13.64 2.14
C SER A 161 -7.42 -14.38 1.97
N ARG A 162 -6.29 -13.74 2.23
CA ARG A 162 -4.94 -14.28 1.95
C ARG A 162 -4.13 -14.61 3.19
N GLN A 163 -4.57 -14.19 4.36
CA GLN A 163 -3.96 -14.47 5.68
C GLN A 163 -2.45 -14.16 5.73
N HIS A 164 -2.02 -13.17 4.93
CA HIS A 164 -0.60 -12.83 4.84
C HIS A 164 -0.12 -12.15 6.14
N PRO A 165 1.08 -12.46 6.67
CA PRO A 165 1.58 -11.90 7.93
C PRO A 165 1.51 -10.37 8.03
N ARG A 166 1.77 -9.65 6.92
CA ARG A 166 1.65 -8.18 6.87
C ARG A 166 0.23 -7.68 7.12
N ASP A 167 -0.77 -8.40 6.62
CA ASP A 167 -2.17 -8.01 6.80
C ASP A 167 -2.66 -8.33 8.20
N LEU A 168 -2.26 -9.48 8.73
CA LEU A 168 -2.55 -9.88 10.11
C LEU A 168 -1.89 -8.90 11.12
N PHE A 169 -0.65 -8.49 10.85
CA PHE A 169 0.04 -7.48 11.66
C PHE A 169 -0.73 -6.14 11.66
N ASP A 170 -1.08 -5.62 10.47
CA ASP A 170 -1.79 -4.34 10.36
C ASP A 170 -3.16 -4.38 11.04
N VAL A 171 -3.88 -5.51 10.97
CA VAL A 171 -5.17 -5.70 11.68
C VAL A 171 -4.99 -5.83 13.18
N LYS A 172 -3.98 -6.59 13.64
CA LYS A 172 -3.70 -6.76 15.08
C LYS A 172 -3.41 -5.43 15.77
N TYR A 173 -2.74 -4.53 15.09
CA TYR A 173 -2.30 -3.24 15.63
C TYR A 173 -3.14 -2.05 15.14
N MET A 174 -4.32 -2.28 14.57
CA MET A 174 -5.21 -1.18 14.21
C MET A 174 -5.81 -0.51 15.44
N ASP A 175 -6.02 0.82 15.35
CA ASP A 175 -6.58 1.62 16.44
C ASP A 175 -8.07 1.93 16.24
N LEU A 176 -8.62 1.62 15.06
CA LEU A 176 -10.02 1.85 14.72
C LEU A 176 -10.89 0.67 15.20
N PRO A 177 -11.99 0.91 15.92
CA PRO A 177 -12.93 -0.15 16.28
C PRO A 177 -13.46 -0.90 15.05
N MET A 178 -13.63 -2.22 15.15
CA MET A 178 -14.15 -3.05 14.06
C MET A 178 -15.50 -2.56 13.52
N ALA A 179 -16.36 -2.02 14.39
CA ALA A 179 -17.65 -1.47 13.99
C ALA A 179 -17.52 -0.31 13.01
N ASP A 180 -16.49 0.52 13.17
CA ASP A 180 -16.25 1.69 12.33
C ASP A 180 -15.62 1.31 10.98
N CYS A 181 -15.16 0.06 10.83
CA CYS A 181 -14.64 -0.48 9.57
C CYS A 181 -15.73 -1.07 8.66
N ARG A 182 -17.00 -1.10 9.10
CA ARG A 182 -18.08 -1.87 8.46
C ARG A 182 -18.31 -1.52 7.00
N GLU A 183 -18.46 -0.25 6.68
CA GLU A 183 -18.73 0.19 5.30
C GLU A 183 -17.57 -0.14 4.35
N GLY A 184 -16.35 0.17 4.79
CA GLY A 184 -15.15 -0.15 4.03
C GLY A 184 -14.93 -1.65 3.89
N LEU A 185 -15.26 -2.45 4.91
CA LEU A 185 -15.20 -3.91 4.81
C LEU A 185 -16.19 -4.44 3.79
N ILE A 186 -17.45 -4.00 3.82
CA ILE A 186 -18.48 -4.39 2.84
C ILE A 186 -18.02 -4.01 1.42
N PHE A 187 -17.56 -2.78 1.21
CA PHE A 187 -17.03 -2.33 -0.07
C PHE A 187 -15.90 -3.22 -0.58
N ASN A 188 -14.95 -3.57 0.29
CA ASN A 188 -13.82 -4.40 -0.10
C ASN A 188 -14.20 -5.86 -0.36
N LEU A 189 -15.18 -6.41 0.36
CA LEU A 189 -15.70 -7.75 0.13
C LEU A 189 -16.49 -7.85 -1.18
N LEU A 190 -17.30 -6.84 -1.52
CA LEU A 190 -18.03 -6.76 -2.79
C LEU A 190 -17.10 -6.66 -3.99
N GLY A 191 -15.95 -5.98 -3.84
CA GLY A 191 -14.91 -5.89 -4.88
C GLY A 191 -13.87 -7.01 -4.83
N SER A 192 -14.12 -8.11 -4.10
CA SER A 192 -13.20 -9.24 -3.97
C SER A 192 -13.46 -10.29 -5.07
N ASP A 193 -12.39 -10.95 -5.52
CA ASP A 193 -12.47 -12.10 -6.42
C ASP A 193 -12.95 -13.38 -5.71
N ARG A 194 -13.06 -13.36 -4.38
CA ARG A 194 -13.51 -14.48 -3.56
C ARG A 194 -14.96 -14.32 -3.15
N PRO A 195 -15.74 -15.40 -3.14
CA PRO A 195 -17.09 -15.38 -2.57
C PRO A 195 -17.06 -14.92 -1.10
N ILE A 196 -18.01 -14.08 -0.70
CA ILE A 196 -18.07 -13.47 0.65
C ILE A 196 -18.09 -14.53 1.75
N HIS A 197 -18.79 -15.65 1.56
CA HIS A 197 -18.87 -16.72 2.55
C HIS A 197 -17.51 -17.37 2.85
N GLU A 198 -16.59 -17.43 1.88
CA GLU A 198 -15.23 -17.92 2.11
C GLU A 198 -14.41 -16.97 2.99
N SER A 199 -14.69 -15.67 2.94
CA SER A 199 -14.05 -14.68 3.82
C SER A 199 -14.49 -14.81 5.27
N PHE A 200 -15.74 -15.23 5.53
CA PHE A 200 -16.25 -15.43 6.89
C PHE A 200 -16.02 -16.85 7.45
N SER A 201 -15.63 -17.78 6.60
CA SER A 201 -15.23 -19.14 7.01
C SER A 201 -13.91 -19.52 6.33
N PRO A 202 -12.83 -18.77 6.59
CA PRO A 202 -11.58 -18.96 5.86
C PRO A 202 -10.93 -20.30 6.25
N ARG A 203 -10.46 -21.02 5.24
CA ARG A 203 -9.55 -22.14 5.48
C ARG A 203 -8.21 -21.57 5.93
N LEU A 204 -7.69 -22.04 7.05
CA LEU A 204 -6.40 -21.60 7.55
C LEU A 204 -5.28 -22.03 6.60
N ILE A 205 -4.45 -21.06 6.22
CA ILE A 205 -3.32 -21.24 5.32
C ILE A 205 -2.04 -21.18 6.15
N ASP A 206 -1.15 -22.16 5.96
CA ASP A 206 0.17 -22.11 6.59
C ASP A 206 1.02 -21.01 5.93
N GLN A 207 1.29 -19.94 6.67
CA GLN A 207 2.04 -18.77 6.23
C GLN A 207 3.46 -18.70 6.80
N ARG A 208 4.02 -19.79 7.37
CA ARG A 208 5.38 -19.78 7.93
C ARG A 208 6.43 -19.38 6.91
N VAL A 209 6.30 -19.85 5.67
CA VAL A 209 7.21 -19.47 4.58
C VAL A 209 7.10 -17.98 4.25
N ALA A 210 5.90 -17.42 4.22
CA ALA A 210 5.69 -16.00 4.01
C ALA A 210 6.18 -15.16 5.20
N MET A 211 6.03 -15.67 6.43
CA MET A 211 6.57 -15.05 7.63
C MET A 211 8.09 -14.85 7.52
N VAL A 212 8.82 -15.91 7.16
CA VAL A 212 10.29 -15.88 7.06
C VAL A 212 10.78 -15.07 5.85
N ASN A 213 10.13 -15.22 4.69
CA ASN A 213 10.66 -14.66 3.44
C ASN A 213 10.13 -13.27 3.09
N GLN A 214 8.99 -12.87 3.66
CA GLN A 214 8.28 -11.66 3.24
C GLN A 214 7.89 -10.73 4.40
N PHE A 215 8.16 -11.13 5.65
CA PHE A 215 7.83 -10.32 6.81
C PHE A 215 9.04 -10.13 7.76
N ASP A 216 9.90 -11.14 7.90
CA ASP A 216 11.07 -11.06 8.77
C ASP A 216 11.98 -9.88 8.38
N GLY A 217 12.32 -9.05 9.38
CA GLY A 217 13.06 -7.80 9.21
C GLY A 217 12.22 -6.58 8.79
N MET A 218 10.89 -6.71 8.65
CA MET A 218 10.02 -5.56 8.39
C MET A 218 9.64 -4.76 9.63
N THR A 219 9.77 -5.32 10.82
CA THR A 219 9.37 -4.69 12.08
C THR A 219 10.30 -5.08 13.23
N ASP A 220 10.44 -4.19 14.19
CA ASP A 220 11.08 -4.45 15.47
C ASP A 220 10.07 -4.89 16.55
N ILE A 221 8.76 -4.78 16.26
CA ILE A 221 7.70 -5.20 17.17
C ILE A 221 7.62 -6.73 17.16
N PRO A 222 7.68 -7.41 18.31
CA PRO A 222 7.54 -8.85 18.37
C PRO A 222 6.20 -9.33 17.75
N PHE A 223 6.30 -10.13 16.72
CA PHE A 223 5.15 -10.70 16.02
C PHE A 223 5.51 -12.10 15.56
N THR A 224 4.94 -13.10 16.23
CA THR A 224 5.21 -14.51 15.98
C THR A 224 4.08 -15.15 15.19
N TYR A 225 4.38 -16.27 14.57
CA TYR A 225 3.38 -17.07 13.82
C TYR A 225 2.41 -17.82 14.76
N GLU A 226 2.83 -18.09 16.00
CA GLU A 226 2.07 -18.82 17.02
C GLU A 226 1.14 -17.91 17.82
#